data_4659394f7cc61c9fb6be04f26818d673
#
_entry.id   4659394f7cc61c9fb6be04f26818d673
#
_cell.length_a   1.000
_cell.length_b   1.000
_cell.length_c   1.000
_cell.angle_alpha   90.00
_cell.angle_beta   90.00
_cell.angle_gamma   90.00
#
_symmetry.space_group_name_H-M   'P 1'
#
loop_
_entity.id
_entity.type
_entity.pdbx_description
1 polymer ?
#
loop_
_entity_poly.entity_id
_entity_poly.type
_entity_poly.pdbx_seq_one_letter_code
_entity_poly.pdbx_strand_id
1 'polypeptide(L)'
;MMKTGKYTKILFIKTPSTLGLDDLGALSTNEVKFDVHLEAMRSIFHSFMSPEKLAMEERLGRIEFKFPNWCGGETWDGFIVVIDENQWISPEINKLLLERCTDNTVVVVAGDSKQRYSTKWRKDGFSDLINRVTELDEEGNRVAKNDLFHYARLTHSENRRGKFSRFITENYDNLDMA
;
A
#
# COMPACT_ATOMS: atom_id res chain seq x y z
N MET A 1 7.68 -0.56 17.56
CA MET A 1 6.30 -1.02 17.86
C MET A 1 6.24 -2.52 18.12
N MET A 2 6.71 -3.40 17.23
CA MET A 2 6.79 -4.85 17.54
C MET A 2 7.70 -5.19 18.76
N LYS A 3 8.79 -4.46 18.95
CA LYS A 3 9.67 -4.64 20.12
C LYS A 3 8.99 -4.34 21.47
N THR A 4 7.90 -3.60 21.48
CA THR A 4 7.12 -3.29 22.70
C THR A 4 6.05 -4.31 23.00
N GLY A 5 5.88 -5.33 22.15
CA GLY A 5 4.84 -6.36 22.27
C GLY A 5 3.41 -5.88 21.94
N LYS A 6 3.23 -4.62 21.54
CA LYS A 6 1.91 -4.08 21.19
C LYS A 6 1.34 -4.71 19.91
N TYR A 7 2.21 -5.03 18.94
CA TYR A 7 1.80 -5.65 17.69
C TYR A 7 2.58 -6.96 17.49
N THR A 8 1.90 -7.95 16.95
CA THR A 8 2.40 -9.32 16.80
C THR A 8 2.89 -9.61 15.39
N LYS A 9 2.36 -8.92 14.39
CA LYS A 9 2.64 -9.19 12.97
C LYS A 9 2.70 -7.90 12.15
N ILE A 10 3.56 -7.89 11.14
CA ILE A 10 3.49 -6.97 10.01
C ILE A 10 2.90 -7.74 8.84
N LEU A 11 1.77 -7.27 8.30
CA LEU A 11 1.16 -7.76 7.08
C LEU A 11 1.39 -6.72 5.98
N PHE A 12 2.19 -7.07 4.98
CA PHE A 12 2.49 -6.19 3.84
C PHE A 12 1.71 -6.66 2.62
N ILE A 13 0.81 -5.82 2.15
CA ILE A 13 -0.07 -6.08 1.01
C ILE A 13 0.33 -5.15 -0.12
N LYS A 14 0.63 -5.70 -1.30
CA LYS A 14 0.98 -4.91 -2.48
C LYS A 14 0.35 -5.49 -3.72
N THR A 15 -0.20 -4.61 -4.55
CA THR A 15 -0.68 -4.99 -5.88
C THR A 15 0.44 -4.81 -6.89
N PRO A 16 0.78 -5.82 -7.68
CA PRO A 16 1.70 -5.66 -8.80
C PRO A 16 1.12 -4.68 -9.83
N SER A 17 1.86 -3.65 -10.18
CA SER A 17 1.43 -2.62 -11.15
C SER A 17 1.21 -3.15 -12.57
N THR A 18 1.79 -4.30 -12.89
CA THR A 18 1.73 -4.95 -14.23
C THR A 18 0.56 -5.91 -14.40
N LEU A 19 -0.12 -6.25 -13.30
CA LEU A 19 -1.21 -7.22 -13.32
C LEU A 19 -2.51 -6.49 -12.92
N GLY A 20 -3.46 -6.41 -13.86
CA GLY A 20 -4.83 -6.08 -13.48
C GLY A 20 -5.33 -7.08 -12.43
N LEU A 21 -6.16 -6.65 -11.49
CA LEU A 21 -6.70 -7.52 -10.42
C LEU A 21 -7.43 -8.75 -10.97
N ASP A 22 -8.02 -8.66 -12.15
CA ASP A 22 -8.68 -9.77 -12.85
C ASP A 22 -7.69 -10.84 -13.28
N ASP A 23 -6.43 -10.45 -13.53
CA ASP A 23 -5.38 -11.38 -13.98
C ASP A 23 -4.79 -12.18 -12.80
N LEU A 24 -4.88 -11.67 -11.56
CA LEU A 24 -4.42 -12.41 -10.37
C LEU A 24 -5.31 -13.62 -10.06
N GLY A 25 -6.62 -13.55 -10.33
CA GLY A 25 -7.54 -14.69 -10.19
C GLY A 25 -7.29 -15.81 -11.21
N ALA A 26 -6.79 -15.47 -12.41
CA ALA A 26 -6.48 -16.41 -13.48
C ALA A 26 -5.06 -17.03 -13.36
N LEU A 27 -4.22 -16.52 -12.44
CA LEU A 27 -2.83 -16.96 -12.27
C LEU A 27 -2.68 -18.19 -11.36
N SER A 28 -3.69 -19.04 -11.27
CA SER A 28 -3.73 -20.20 -10.37
C SER A 28 -2.65 -21.27 -10.59
N THR A 29 -1.71 -21.10 -11.53
CA THR A 29 -0.75 -22.16 -11.88
C THR A 29 0.70 -21.72 -12.15
N ASN A 30 1.06 -20.44 -11.98
CA ASN A 30 2.45 -20.01 -12.24
C ASN A 30 3.13 -19.45 -10.96
N GLU A 31 3.53 -20.35 -10.06
CA GLU A 31 4.32 -20.04 -8.85
C GLU A 31 5.50 -19.10 -9.13
N VAL A 32 6.20 -19.30 -10.25
CA VAL A 32 7.36 -18.48 -10.64
C VAL A 32 7.04 -16.99 -10.82
N LYS A 33 5.84 -16.64 -11.30
CA LYS A 33 5.45 -15.23 -11.46
C LYS A 33 5.17 -14.56 -10.12
N PHE A 34 4.60 -15.29 -9.17
CA PHE A 34 4.36 -14.79 -7.83
C PHE A 34 5.65 -14.56 -7.06
N ASP A 35 6.63 -15.45 -7.18
CA ASP A 35 7.92 -15.33 -6.51
C ASP A 35 8.66 -14.04 -6.88
N VAL A 36 8.62 -13.62 -8.15
CA VAL A 36 9.22 -12.35 -8.58
C VAL A 36 8.57 -11.16 -7.90
N HIS A 37 7.24 -11.16 -7.73
CA HIS A 37 6.53 -10.08 -7.06
C HIS A 37 6.73 -10.11 -5.55
N LEU A 38 6.78 -11.28 -4.94
CA LEU A 38 7.11 -11.45 -3.51
C LEU A 38 8.54 -10.99 -3.23
N GLU A 39 9.49 -11.32 -4.13
CA GLU A 39 10.87 -10.86 -3.99
C GLU A 39 10.99 -9.34 -4.12
N ALA A 40 10.21 -8.72 -4.99
CA ALA A 40 10.12 -7.26 -5.07
C ALA A 40 9.61 -6.63 -3.75
N MET A 41 8.67 -7.29 -3.05
CA MET A 41 8.23 -6.85 -1.72
C MET A 41 9.32 -7.06 -0.67
N ARG A 42 10.00 -8.21 -0.67
CA ARG A 42 11.12 -8.52 0.25
C ARG A 42 12.27 -7.52 0.09
N SER A 43 12.56 -7.10 -1.14
CA SER A 43 13.64 -6.14 -1.41
C SER A 43 13.45 -4.79 -0.69
N ILE A 44 12.20 -4.37 -0.45
CA ILE A 44 11.90 -3.18 0.35
C ILE A 44 12.40 -3.36 1.78
N PHE A 45 12.19 -4.55 2.34
CA PHE A 45 12.59 -4.88 3.72
C PHE A 45 14.10 -5.06 3.87
N HIS A 46 14.82 -5.40 2.79
CA HIS A 46 16.29 -5.49 2.82
C HIS A 46 16.98 -4.15 3.12
N SER A 47 16.29 -3.02 2.95
CA SER A 47 16.79 -1.72 3.40
C SER A 47 16.75 -1.54 4.92
N PHE A 48 16.03 -2.39 5.65
CA PHE A 48 15.83 -2.32 7.11
C PHE A 48 16.44 -3.50 7.86
N MET A 49 16.63 -4.65 7.20
CA MET A 49 17.14 -5.87 7.81
C MET A 49 17.84 -6.78 6.79
N SER A 50 18.71 -7.67 7.27
CA SER A 50 19.37 -8.65 6.38
C SER A 50 18.39 -9.68 5.83
N PRO A 51 18.69 -10.31 4.68
CA PRO A 51 17.85 -11.36 4.09
C PRO A 51 17.59 -12.53 5.05
N GLU A 52 18.60 -12.96 5.79
CA GLU A 52 18.49 -14.08 6.76
C GLU A 52 17.53 -13.72 7.89
N LYS A 53 17.61 -12.47 8.37
CA LYS A 53 16.69 -11.99 9.40
C LYS A 53 15.26 -11.91 8.87
N LEU A 54 15.04 -11.39 7.66
CA LEU A 54 13.73 -11.35 7.04
C LEU A 54 13.14 -12.75 6.91
N ALA A 55 13.91 -13.70 6.37
CA ALA A 55 13.47 -15.09 6.23
C ALA A 55 13.12 -15.74 7.58
N MET A 56 13.82 -15.38 8.66
CA MET A 56 13.49 -15.84 10.00
C MET A 56 12.16 -15.24 10.49
N GLU A 57 11.92 -13.93 10.27
CA GLU A 57 10.69 -13.24 10.66
C GLU A 57 9.46 -13.78 9.88
N GLU A 58 9.61 -14.07 8.58
CA GLU A 58 8.57 -14.73 7.75
C GLU A 58 8.25 -16.13 8.31
N ARG A 59 9.27 -16.96 8.56
CA ARG A 59 9.08 -18.31 9.12
C ARG A 59 8.41 -18.33 10.50
N LEU A 60 8.64 -17.29 11.31
CA LEU A 60 7.99 -17.10 12.60
C LEU A 60 6.58 -16.48 12.48
N GLY A 61 6.14 -16.17 11.26
CA GLY A 61 4.83 -15.56 11.00
C GLY A 61 4.72 -14.11 11.49
N ARG A 62 5.84 -13.45 11.79
CA ARG A 62 5.87 -12.05 12.25
C ARG A 62 5.92 -11.02 11.13
N ILE A 63 6.36 -11.43 9.94
CA ILE A 63 6.24 -10.66 8.70
C ILE A 63 5.57 -11.57 7.68
N GLU A 64 4.58 -11.06 6.99
CA GLU A 64 3.85 -11.77 5.96
C GLU A 64 3.60 -10.86 4.76
N PHE A 65 3.83 -11.39 3.55
CA PHE A 65 3.57 -10.71 2.29
C PHE A 65 2.36 -11.33 1.60
N LYS A 66 1.40 -10.50 1.21
CA LYS A 66 0.18 -10.96 0.53
C LYS A 66 -0.18 -10.06 -0.66
N PHE A 67 -0.91 -10.65 -1.59
CA PHE A 67 -1.66 -9.91 -2.60
C PHE A 67 -3.09 -9.66 -2.08
N PRO A 68 -3.75 -8.58 -2.51
CA PRO A 68 -5.11 -8.23 -2.04
C PRO A 68 -6.10 -9.40 -2.14
N ASN A 69 -6.05 -10.17 -3.23
CA ASN A 69 -6.97 -11.30 -3.47
C ASN A 69 -6.74 -12.51 -2.54
N TRP A 70 -5.59 -12.56 -1.85
CA TRP A 70 -5.28 -13.66 -0.92
C TRP A 70 -5.63 -13.33 0.54
N CYS A 71 -6.19 -12.16 0.76
CA CYS A 71 -6.58 -11.71 2.09
C CYS A 71 -7.99 -12.17 2.50
N GLY A 72 -8.51 -13.28 1.92
CA GLY A 72 -9.85 -13.78 2.21
C GLY A 72 -9.96 -14.44 3.60
N GLY A 73 -11.09 -14.19 4.31
CA GLY A 73 -11.48 -14.99 5.48
C GLY A 73 -10.74 -14.73 6.80
N GLU A 74 -9.81 -13.79 6.86
CA GLU A 74 -9.01 -13.49 8.06
C GLU A 74 -9.56 -12.25 8.78
N THR A 75 -9.43 -12.22 10.10
CA THR A 75 -9.55 -11.02 10.93
C THR A 75 -8.16 -10.62 11.40
N TRP A 76 -7.83 -9.34 11.27
CA TRP A 76 -6.51 -8.83 11.63
C TRP A 76 -6.58 -8.13 12.97
N ASP A 77 -6.04 -8.78 14.00
CA ASP A 77 -6.01 -8.27 15.37
C ASP A 77 -4.58 -8.12 15.88
N GLY A 78 -4.24 -6.93 16.36
CA GLY A 78 -2.89 -6.64 16.83
C GLY A 78 -1.82 -6.65 15.72
N PHE A 79 -2.20 -6.32 14.46
CA PHE A 79 -1.28 -6.26 13.33
C PHE A 79 -0.88 -4.82 13.01
N ILE A 80 0.24 -4.70 12.32
CA ILE A 80 0.58 -3.53 11.50
C ILE A 80 0.33 -3.96 10.06
N VAL A 81 -0.71 -3.42 9.43
CA VAL A 81 -1.06 -3.70 8.03
C VAL A 81 -0.55 -2.55 7.16
N VAL A 82 0.23 -2.86 6.15
CA VAL A 82 0.69 -1.90 5.15
C VAL A 82 0.11 -2.29 3.80
N ILE A 83 -0.69 -1.41 3.21
CA ILE A 83 -1.27 -1.58 1.87
C ILE A 83 -0.56 -0.61 0.95
N ASP A 84 0.32 -1.12 0.10
CA ASP A 84 1.14 -0.34 -0.84
C ASP A 84 0.56 -0.39 -2.26
N GLU A 85 0.84 0.64 -3.07
CA GLU A 85 0.31 0.79 -4.44
C GLU A 85 -1.23 0.75 -4.48
N ASN A 86 -1.88 1.38 -3.50
CA ASN A 86 -3.34 1.28 -3.29
C ASN A 86 -4.15 1.87 -4.46
N GLN A 87 -3.57 2.71 -5.32
CA GLN A 87 -4.20 3.20 -6.55
C GLN A 87 -4.52 2.07 -7.57
N TRP A 88 -3.90 0.89 -7.42
CA TRP A 88 -4.18 -0.29 -8.25
C TRP A 88 -5.25 -1.21 -7.67
N ILE A 89 -5.80 -0.89 -6.50
CA ILE A 89 -6.86 -1.64 -5.83
C ILE A 89 -8.20 -0.96 -6.11
N SER A 90 -9.25 -1.74 -6.42
CA SER A 90 -10.59 -1.17 -6.57
C SER A 90 -11.17 -0.74 -5.22
N PRO A 91 -12.14 0.21 -5.20
CA PRO A 91 -12.81 0.61 -3.96
C PRO A 91 -13.44 -0.56 -3.18
N GLU A 92 -13.98 -1.55 -3.90
CA GLU A 92 -14.64 -2.73 -3.31
C GLU A 92 -13.64 -3.62 -2.59
N ILE A 93 -12.51 -3.91 -3.24
CA ILE A 93 -11.42 -4.70 -2.62
C ILE A 93 -10.80 -3.93 -1.46
N ASN A 94 -10.61 -2.61 -1.62
CA ASN A 94 -10.07 -1.77 -0.54
C ASN A 94 -10.97 -1.81 0.70
N LYS A 95 -12.29 -1.67 0.52
CA LYS A 95 -13.28 -1.84 1.59
C LYS A 95 -13.14 -3.22 2.26
N LEU A 96 -13.10 -4.29 1.44
CA LEU A 96 -12.99 -5.66 1.95
C LEU A 96 -11.72 -5.87 2.79
N LEU A 97 -10.59 -5.27 2.43
CA LEU A 97 -9.35 -5.34 3.20
C LEU A 97 -9.48 -4.59 4.53
N LEU A 98 -10.01 -3.37 4.50
CA LEU A 98 -10.08 -2.49 5.67
C LEU A 98 -11.09 -2.99 6.71
N GLU A 99 -12.18 -3.62 6.30
CA GLU A 99 -13.17 -4.24 7.20
C GLU A 99 -12.64 -5.43 8.00
N ARG A 100 -11.41 -5.93 7.72
CA ARG A 100 -10.78 -7.01 8.47
C ARG A 100 -10.05 -6.55 9.73
N CYS A 101 -9.85 -5.26 9.86
CA CYS A 101 -9.07 -4.68 10.96
C CYS A 101 -9.91 -4.56 12.22
N THR A 102 -9.32 -4.94 13.35
CA THR A 102 -9.87 -4.64 14.70
C THR A 102 -9.31 -3.31 15.21
N ASP A 103 -9.84 -2.84 16.33
CA ASP A 103 -9.35 -1.63 17.03
C ASP A 103 -7.88 -1.72 17.48
N ASN A 104 -7.35 -2.95 17.58
CA ASN A 104 -5.95 -3.18 17.95
C ASN A 104 -4.99 -3.14 16.73
N THR A 105 -5.50 -2.96 15.53
CA THR A 105 -4.72 -2.95 14.28
C THR A 105 -4.40 -1.54 13.83
N VAL A 106 -3.17 -1.33 13.40
CA VAL A 106 -2.78 -0.10 12.71
C VAL A 106 -2.67 -0.37 11.22
N VAL A 107 -3.30 0.47 10.42
CA VAL A 107 -3.26 0.38 8.95
C VAL A 107 -2.55 1.58 8.38
N VAL A 108 -1.61 1.32 7.48
CA VAL A 108 -0.94 2.32 6.65
C VAL A 108 -1.33 2.06 5.21
N VAL A 109 -2.01 3.01 4.57
CA VAL A 109 -2.36 2.92 3.14
C VAL A 109 -1.50 3.91 2.38
N ALA A 110 -0.70 3.42 1.44
CA ALA A 110 0.16 4.21 0.60
C ALA A 110 -0.23 4.06 -0.88
N GLY A 111 -0.13 5.14 -1.63
CA GLY A 111 -0.45 5.14 -3.05
C GLY A 111 -0.15 6.48 -3.71
N ASP A 112 -0.15 6.47 -5.04
CA ASP A 112 -0.03 7.66 -5.86
C ASP A 112 -0.99 7.57 -7.06
N SER A 113 -2.08 8.31 -7.01
CA SER A 113 -3.10 8.30 -8.06
C SER A 113 -2.58 8.79 -9.43
N LYS A 114 -1.48 9.56 -9.47
CA LYS A 114 -0.83 9.99 -10.70
C LYS A 114 -0.07 8.86 -11.41
N GLN A 115 0.36 7.82 -10.68
CA GLN A 115 1.06 6.65 -11.23
C GLN A 115 0.13 5.59 -11.82
N ARG A 116 -1.12 5.93 -12.05
CA ARG A 116 -2.12 5.02 -12.59
C ARG A 116 -2.10 5.03 -14.11
N TYR A 117 -1.50 4.01 -14.72
CA TYR A 117 -1.38 3.86 -16.17
C TYR A 117 -2.60 3.20 -16.86
N SER A 118 -3.57 2.71 -16.09
CA SER A 118 -4.75 2.01 -16.62
C SER A 118 -6.03 2.76 -16.31
N THR A 119 -6.85 2.95 -17.32
CA THR A 119 -8.21 3.52 -17.21
C THR A 119 -9.29 2.46 -16.98
N LYS A 120 -8.92 1.20 -16.76
CA LYS A 120 -9.85 0.06 -16.63
C LYS A 120 -10.88 0.29 -15.53
N TRP A 121 -10.51 1.00 -14.46
CA TRP A 121 -11.40 1.35 -13.36
C TRP A 121 -11.71 2.85 -13.38
N ARG A 122 -12.98 3.22 -13.28
CA ARG A 122 -13.38 4.63 -13.19
C ARG A 122 -12.85 5.34 -11.95
N LYS A 123 -12.68 4.60 -10.83
CA LYS A 123 -12.13 5.11 -9.58
C LYS A 123 -11.05 4.16 -9.07
N ASP A 124 -9.93 4.71 -8.62
CA ASP A 124 -8.98 3.95 -7.84
C ASP A 124 -9.39 3.92 -6.35
N GLY A 125 -9.05 2.83 -5.67
CA GLY A 125 -9.41 2.67 -4.26
C GLY A 125 -8.71 3.66 -3.34
N PHE A 126 -7.52 4.16 -3.73
CA PHE A 126 -6.80 5.14 -2.95
C PHE A 126 -7.49 6.51 -2.96
N SER A 127 -7.82 7.03 -4.15
CA SER A 127 -8.57 8.29 -4.26
C SER A 127 -9.96 8.18 -3.64
N ASP A 128 -10.66 7.04 -3.82
CA ASP A 128 -11.96 6.82 -3.19
C ASP A 128 -11.85 6.82 -1.66
N LEU A 129 -10.85 6.12 -1.10
CA LEU A 129 -10.61 6.11 0.35
C LEU A 129 -10.32 7.52 0.87
N ILE A 130 -9.38 8.24 0.26
CA ILE A 130 -9.04 9.60 0.67
C ILE A 130 -10.29 10.48 0.72
N ASN A 131 -11.13 10.46 -0.33
CA ASN A 131 -12.34 11.27 -0.39
C ASN A 131 -13.38 10.89 0.67
N ARG A 132 -13.40 9.63 1.12
CA ARG A 132 -14.32 9.17 2.18
C ARG A 132 -13.87 9.58 3.57
N VAL A 133 -12.56 9.53 3.84
CA VAL A 133 -12.02 9.70 5.21
C VAL A 133 -11.45 11.09 5.47
N THR A 134 -11.41 11.97 4.45
CA THR A 134 -10.92 13.34 4.58
C THR A 134 -11.93 14.35 4.04
N GLU A 135 -11.78 15.59 4.46
CA GLU A 135 -12.52 16.76 3.98
C GLU A 135 -11.57 17.93 3.75
N LEU A 136 -12.05 19.03 3.22
CA LEU A 136 -11.29 20.28 3.11
C LEU A 136 -11.64 21.18 4.30
N ASP A 137 -10.63 21.72 4.95
CA ASP A 137 -10.79 22.75 5.97
C ASP A 137 -11.13 24.13 5.34
N GLU A 138 -11.30 25.15 6.17
CA GLU A 138 -11.63 26.50 5.73
C GLU A 138 -10.53 27.14 4.85
N GLU A 139 -9.30 26.67 4.98
CA GLU A 139 -8.14 27.11 4.19
C GLU A 139 -7.96 26.32 2.90
N GLY A 140 -8.79 25.30 2.67
CA GLY A 140 -8.73 24.40 1.51
C GLY A 140 -7.70 23.27 1.64
N ASN A 141 -7.13 23.04 2.83
CA ASN A 141 -6.25 21.92 3.09
C ASN A 141 -7.06 20.65 3.34
N ARG A 142 -6.53 19.52 2.93
CA ARG A 142 -7.17 18.23 3.18
C ARG A 142 -6.82 17.71 4.58
N VAL A 143 -7.82 17.49 5.40
CA VAL A 143 -7.71 17.02 6.77
C VAL A 143 -8.56 15.77 7.00
N ALA A 144 -8.23 14.97 8.01
CA ALA A 144 -9.01 13.79 8.37
C ALA A 144 -10.36 14.20 8.99
N LYS A 145 -11.44 13.48 8.66
CA LYS A 145 -12.79 13.74 9.19
C LYS A 145 -12.95 13.40 10.67
N ASN A 146 -12.06 12.59 11.23
CA ASN A 146 -12.10 12.19 12.63
C ASN A 146 -10.73 11.67 13.08
N ASP A 147 -10.56 11.39 14.37
CA ASP A 147 -9.32 10.96 15.00
C ASP A 147 -8.89 9.52 14.68
N LEU A 148 -9.71 8.76 13.96
CA LEU A 148 -9.35 7.40 13.50
C LEU A 148 -8.37 7.43 12.32
N PHE A 149 -8.25 8.57 11.64
CA PHE A 149 -7.42 8.71 10.44
C PHE A 149 -6.38 9.80 10.60
N HIS A 150 -5.24 9.58 9.97
CA HIS A 150 -4.24 10.60 9.73
C HIS A 150 -3.97 10.66 8.23
N TYR A 151 -3.99 11.85 7.68
CA TYR A 151 -3.68 12.08 6.27
C TYR A 151 -2.34 12.81 6.15
N ALA A 152 -1.47 12.28 5.31
CA ALA A 152 -0.20 12.92 4.95
C ALA A 152 0.00 12.87 3.43
N ARG A 153 0.36 13.99 2.85
CA ARG A 153 0.73 14.11 1.44
C ARG A 153 2.20 14.44 1.33
N LEU A 154 2.94 13.58 0.65
CA LEU A 154 4.33 13.85 0.31
C LEU A 154 4.38 14.71 -0.96
N THR A 155 5.25 15.70 -0.96
CA THR A 155 5.49 16.61 -2.08
C THR A 155 6.85 16.30 -2.74
N HIS A 156 7.18 17.01 -3.82
CA HIS A 156 8.47 16.85 -4.48
C HIS A 156 9.66 17.13 -3.56
N SER A 157 9.50 18.00 -2.56
CA SER A 157 10.54 18.34 -1.59
C SER A 157 10.96 17.15 -0.72
N GLU A 158 10.06 16.19 -0.52
CA GLU A 158 10.31 14.97 0.25
C GLU A 158 10.87 13.82 -0.58
N ASN A 159 11.03 14.00 -1.91
CA ASN A 159 11.63 12.97 -2.75
C ASN A 159 13.11 12.74 -2.37
N ARG A 160 13.41 11.57 -1.82
CA ARG A 160 14.75 11.15 -1.37
C ARG A 160 15.52 10.30 -2.39
N ARG A 161 14.94 10.02 -3.56
CA ARG A 161 15.58 9.16 -4.58
C ARG A 161 16.79 9.78 -5.26
N GLY A 162 16.99 11.10 -5.19
CA GLY A 162 18.15 11.79 -5.75
C GLY A 162 17.78 12.89 -6.74
N LYS A 163 18.82 13.65 -7.17
CA LYS A 163 18.63 14.85 -7.98
C LYS A 163 17.95 14.58 -9.34
N PHE A 164 18.37 13.50 -10.01
CA PHE A 164 17.80 13.13 -11.31
C PHE A 164 16.32 12.76 -11.20
N SER A 165 15.96 11.92 -10.23
CA SER A 165 14.56 11.56 -9.99
C SER A 165 13.68 12.78 -9.68
N ARG A 166 14.17 13.71 -8.86
CA ARG A 166 13.46 14.96 -8.56
C ARG A 166 13.24 15.79 -9.81
N PHE A 167 14.29 16.00 -10.60
CA PHE A 167 14.21 16.74 -11.86
C PHE A 167 13.17 16.15 -12.82
N ILE A 168 13.17 14.82 -13.00
CA ILE A 168 12.20 14.13 -13.85
C ILE A 168 10.77 14.33 -13.33
N THR A 169 10.54 14.10 -12.03
CA THR A 169 9.20 14.24 -11.44
C THR A 169 8.65 15.66 -11.60
N GLU A 170 9.46 16.68 -11.30
CA GLU A 170 9.09 18.09 -11.44
C GLU A 170 8.73 18.46 -12.89
N ASN A 171 9.45 17.93 -13.87
CA ASN A 171 9.21 18.26 -15.27
C ASN A 171 7.99 17.51 -15.86
N TYR A 172 7.74 16.27 -15.44
CA TYR A 172 6.55 15.54 -15.89
C TYR A 172 5.27 16.08 -15.27
N ASP A 173 5.29 16.47 -14.00
CA ASP A 173 4.11 17.05 -13.34
C ASP A 173 3.71 18.42 -13.92
N ASN A 174 4.65 19.16 -14.50
CA ASN A 174 4.37 20.44 -15.16
C ASN A 174 3.76 20.28 -16.56
N LEU A 175 3.87 19.11 -17.20
CA LEU A 175 3.26 18.85 -18.51
C LEU A 175 1.74 18.64 -18.41
N ASP A 176 1.22 18.21 -17.26
CA ASP A 176 -0.22 18.03 -17.04
C ASP A 176 -0.97 19.37 -16.79
N MET A 177 -0.25 20.50 -16.74
CA MET A 177 -0.81 21.85 -16.52
C MET A 177 -0.82 22.72 -17.79
N ALA A 178 -0.39 22.21 -18.93
CA ALA A 178 -0.40 22.88 -20.23
C ALA A 178 -1.48 22.29 -21.14
#